data_e13e8ad5feaa6ea064582787c519fd9e
#
_entry.id   e13e8ad5feaa6ea064582787c519fd9e
#
_cell.length_a   1.000
_cell.length_b   1.000
_cell.length_c   1.000
_cell.angle_alpha   90.00
_cell.angle_beta   90.00
_cell.angle_gamma   90.00
#
_symmetry.space_group_name_H-M   'P 1'
#
loop_
_entity.id
_entity.type
_entity.pdbx_description
1 polymer ?
#
loop_
_entity_poly.entity_id
_entity_poly.type
_entity_poly.pdbx_seq_one_letter_code
_entity_poly.pdbx_strand_id
1 'polypeptide(L)'
;MPILHHLFAFLLGLIVFFQPGSQVYAEASTSLQKFNSPIMKIESDKGVFLITTDSGIQWVQVEEEAKIQLKTLDVGDIIDVIVEMRPDPTPPLVKSWKLARSGSSCKVFNGRTCSP
;
A
#
# COMPACT_ATOMS: atom_id res chain seq x y z
N MET A 1 -49.76 0.85 -38.18
CA MET A 1 -48.95 -0.16 -38.24
C MET A 1 -48.43 -0.62 -36.99
N PRO A 2 -48.95 -1.61 -36.53
CA PRO A 2 -48.57 -2.17 -35.28
C PRO A 2 -47.15 -2.66 -35.22
N ILE A 3 -46.60 -2.92 -36.34
CA ILE A 3 -45.28 -3.43 -36.36
C ILE A 3 -44.23 -2.57 -35.73
N LEU A 4 -44.41 -1.30 -35.87
CA LEU A 4 -43.41 -0.42 -35.34
C LEU A 4 -43.30 -0.49 -33.87
N HIS A 5 -44.37 -0.78 -33.23
CA HIS A 5 -44.34 -0.81 -31.80
C HIS A 5 -43.41 -1.90 -31.31
N HIS A 6 -43.43 -2.99 -32.02
CA HIS A 6 -42.64 -4.08 -31.55
C HIS A 6 -41.16 -3.75 -31.63
N LEU A 7 -40.80 -3.00 -32.59
CA LEU A 7 -39.41 -2.68 -32.72
C LEU A 7 -38.94 -1.85 -31.58
N PHE A 8 -39.81 -0.96 -31.14
CA PHE A 8 -39.38 -0.19 -30.08
C PHE A 8 -39.18 -0.99 -28.87
N ALA A 9 -39.98 -1.93 -28.62
CA ALA A 9 -39.87 -2.74 -27.44
C ALA A 9 -38.52 -3.42 -27.40
N PHE A 10 -38.07 -3.85 -28.57
CA PHE A 10 -36.86 -4.49 -28.59
C PHE A 10 -35.74 -3.59 -28.22
N LEU A 11 -35.72 -2.42 -28.70
CA LEU A 11 -34.64 -1.53 -28.43
C LEU A 11 -34.50 -1.25 -26.97
N LEU A 12 -35.60 -1.08 -26.32
CA LEU A 12 -35.55 -0.79 -24.93
C LEU A 12 -34.96 -1.97 -24.17
N GLY A 13 -35.34 -3.13 -24.57
CA GLY A 13 -34.81 -4.28 -23.87
C GLY A 13 -33.33 -4.37 -23.98
N LEU A 14 -32.82 -4.04 -25.13
CA LEU A 14 -31.41 -4.13 -25.29
C LEU A 14 -30.66 -3.18 -24.39
N ILE A 15 -31.19 -2.03 -24.25
CA ILE A 15 -30.53 -1.07 -23.44
C ILE A 15 -30.37 -1.53 -22.03
N VAL A 16 -31.39 -2.18 -21.56
CA VAL A 16 -31.34 -2.58 -20.19
C VAL A 16 -30.21 -3.49 -19.90
N PHE A 17 -29.80 -4.22 -20.95
CA PHE A 17 -28.80 -5.10 -20.66
C PHE A 17 -27.56 -4.54 -20.32
N PHE A 18 -27.32 -3.43 -20.65
CA PHE A 18 -26.13 -3.00 -20.49
C PHE A 18 -25.76 -2.74 -19.27
N GLN A 19 -26.45 -2.50 -18.47
CA GLN A 19 -26.13 -2.17 -17.32
C GLN A 19 -25.29 -2.81 -16.67
N PRO A 20 -25.05 -3.27 -16.37
CA PRO A 20 -24.38 -3.83 -15.63
C PRO A 20 -23.27 -3.66 -15.29
N GLY A 21 -22.87 -3.49 -15.33
CA GLY A 21 -21.92 -3.32 -15.02
C GLY A 21 -21.25 -3.50 -14.11
N SER A 22 -21.04 -3.45 -13.76
CA SER A 22 -20.58 -3.53 -13.02
C SER A 22 -19.69 -3.73 -12.36
N GLN A 23 -19.18 -3.56 -11.95
CA GLN A 23 -18.49 -3.70 -11.36
C GLN A 23 -17.70 -3.62 -10.54
N VAL A 24 -17.51 -3.44 -10.19
CA VAL A 24 -16.93 -3.27 -9.52
C VAL A 24 -16.11 -3.39 -8.75
N TYR A 25 -15.68 -3.32 -8.27
CA TYR A 25 -15.07 -3.35 -7.47
C TYR A 25 -14.16 -3.44 -6.93
N ALA A 26 -13.95 -3.36 -6.73
CA ALA A 26 -13.38 -3.48 -6.27
C ALA A 26 -12.43 -3.39 -5.78
N GLU A 27 -11.92 -3.23 -5.61
CA GLU A 27 -11.13 -3.11 -5.30
C GLU A 27 -10.50 -3.11 -4.34
N ALA A 28 -10.72 -2.95 -3.89
CA ALA A 28 -10.29 -3.07 -2.72
C ALA A 28 -9.07 -3.65 -2.60
N SER A 29 -8.54 -4.07 -3.42
CA SER A 29 -7.37 -4.75 -3.26
C SER A 29 -6.35 -3.86 -2.76
N THR A 30 -5.70 -4.22 -1.74
CA THR A 30 -4.56 -3.53 -1.29
C THR A 30 -3.40 -4.03 -2.10
N SER A 31 -2.58 -3.13 -2.54
CA SER A 31 -1.42 -3.46 -3.32
C SER A 31 -0.21 -3.47 -2.40
N LEU A 32 0.42 -4.61 -2.27
CA LEU A 32 1.64 -4.71 -1.48
C LEU A 32 2.85 -4.56 -2.38
N GLN A 33 3.83 -3.81 -1.92
CA GLN A 33 5.07 -3.65 -2.66
C GLN A 33 6.26 -3.84 -1.74
N LYS A 34 7.35 -4.33 -2.29
CA LYS A 34 8.56 -4.57 -1.53
C LYS A 34 9.66 -3.66 -2.05
N PHE A 35 10.36 -3.01 -1.13
CA PHE A 35 11.46 -2.15 -1.49
C PHE A 35 12.70 -2.56 -0.71
N ASN A 36 13.85 -2.47 -1.35
CA ASN A 36 15.14 -2.66 -0.70
C ASN A 36 15.85 -1.32 -0.79
N SER A 37 16.21 -0.74 0.34
CA SER A 37 16.71 0.63 0.33
C SER A 37 17.47 0.93 1.59
N PRO A 38 18.42 1.86 1.53
CA PRO A 38 18.95 2.42 2.77
C PRO A 38 17.87 3.31 3.40
N ILE A 39 17.89 3.39 4.71
CA ILE A 39 17.02 4.30 5.43
C ILE A 39 17.65 5.68 5.37
N MET A 40 16.93 6.63 4.80
CA MET A 40 17.49 7.97 4.59
C MET A 40 17.20 8.90 5.75
N LYS A 41 16.09 8.72 6.44
CA LYS A 41 15.69 9.59 7.54
C LYS A 41 14.64 8.88 8.38
N ILE A 42 14.60 9.14 9.66
CA ILE A 42 13.62 8.53 10.56
C ILE A 42 13.00 9.63 11.40
N GLU A 43 11.66 9.66 11.44
CA GLU A 43 10.93 10.56 12.34
C GLU A 43 10.06 9.69 13.22
N SER A 44 10.62 9.17 14.26
CA SER A 44 9.94 8.21 15.11
C SER A 44 8.69 8.79 15.77
N ASP A 45 8.71 10.08 16.09
CA ASP A 45 7.54 10.71 16.70
C ASP A 45 6.33 10.66 15.79
N LYS A 46 6.56 10.76 14.50
CA LYS A 46 5.49 10.75 13.53
C LYS A 46 5.21 9.35 13.00
N GLY A 47 6.05 8.39 13.36
CA GLY A 47 5.86 7.02 12.92
C GLY A 47 6.18 6.82 11.45
N VAL A 48 7.13 7.58 10.89
CA VAL A 48 7.47 7.48 9.48
C VAL A 48 8.98 7.41 9.30
N PHE A 49 9.40 6.81 8.19
CA PHE A 49 10.80 6.87 7.78
C PHE A 49 10.88 6.98 6.25
N LEU A 50 12.01 7.43 5.78
CA LEU A 50 12.22 7.76 4.38
C LEU A 50 13.12 6.74 3.72
N ILE A 51 12.68 6.22 2.60
CA ILE A 51 13.45 5.26 1.81
C ILE A 51 13.55 5.77 0.37
N THR A 52 14.33 5.09 -0.45
CA THR A 52 14.38 5.39 -1.87
C THR A 52 13.70 4.27 -2.64
N THR A 53 13.08 4.64 -3.74
CA THR A 53 12.42 3.69 -4.64
C THR A 53 12.82 4.06 -6.06
N ASP A 54 12.36 3.29 -7.01
CA ASP A 54 12.65 3.60 -8.41
C ASP A 54 12.06 4.94 -8.82
N SER A 55 11.03 5.38 -8.13
CA SER A 55 10.38 6.65 -8.45
C SER A 55 10.96 7.81 -7.65
N GLY A 56 11.91 7.56 -6.77
CA GLY A 56 12.51 8.61 -5.94
C GLY A 56 12.33 8.30 -4.47
N ILE A 57 12.41 9.31 -3.63
CA ILE A 57 12.28 9.10 -2.19
C ILE A 57 10.82 8.89 -1.84
N GLN A 58 10.59 8.11 -0.80
CA GLN A 58 9.24 7.78 -0.38
C GLN A 58 9.17 7.68 1.15
N TRP A 59 8.27 8.44 1.75
CA TRP A 59 7.98 8.28 3.16
C TRP A 59 7.06 7.07 3.33
N VAL A 60 7.34 6.26 4.33
CA VAL A 60 6.47 5.12 4.68
C VAL A 60 6.11 5.25 6.15
N GLN A 61 4.94 4.77 6.52
CA GLN A 61 4.38 4.97 7.84
C GLN A 61 4.15 3.63 8.53
N VAL A 62 4.44 3.57 9.82
CA VAL A 62 4.10 2.39 10.62
C VAL A 62 2.83 2.66 11.41
N GLU A 63 2.20 1.60 11.89
CA GLU A 63 1.02 1.74 12.72
C GLU A 63 1.40 2.36 14.05
N GLU A 64 0.43 2.94 14.72
CA GLU A 64 0.67 3.66 15.96
C GLU A 64 1.40 2.82 17.00
N GLU A 65 0.98 1.57 17.14
CA GLU A 65 1.57 0.69 18.13
C GLU A 65 2.99 0.31 17.77
N ALA A 66 3.40 0.49 16.54
CA ALA A 66 4.72 0.11 16.07
C ALA A 66 5.72 1.26 16.08
N LYS A 67 5.30 2.45 16.46
CA LYS A 67 6.21 3.60 16.45
C LYS A 67 7.45 3.37 17.28
N ILE A 68 7.32 2.68 18.39
CA ILE A 68 8.45 2.46 19.25
C ILE A 68 9.52 1.63 18.57
N GLN A 69 9.13 0.81 17.61
CA GLN A 69 10.09 -0.03 16.90
C GLN A 69 11.01 0.79 16.00
N LEU A 70 10.58 1.98 15.61
CA LEU A 70 11.42 2.83 14.78
C LEU A 70 12.67 3.27 15.49
N LYS A 71 12.66 3.23 16.83
CA LYS A 71 13.84 3.62 17.58
C LYS A 71 14.95 2.59 17.48
N THR A 72 14.66 1.42 16.96
CA THR A 72 15.67 0.40 16.77
C THR A 72 16.34 0.50 15.40
N LEU A 73 15.85 1.37 14.54
CA LEU A 73 16.42 1.55 13.20
C LEU A 73 17.39 2.70 13.19
N ASP A 74 18.39 2.62 12.33
CA ASP A 74 19.37 3.70 12.17
C ASP A 74 19.43 4.16 10.73
N VAL A 75 19.65 5.44 10.55
CA VAL A 75 19.86 5.98 9.21
C VAL A 75 21.09 5.29 8.62
N GLY A 76 20.96 4.87 7.38
CA GLY A 76 22.02 4.14 6.70
C GLY A 76 21.84 2.63 6.71
N ASP A 77 20.98 2.10 7.59
CA ASP A 77 20.69 0.69 7.56
C ASP A 77 20.06 0.31 6.22
N ILE A 78 20.34 -0.87 5.73
CA ILE A 78 19.70 -1.37 4.50
C ILE A 78 18.52 -2.22 4.91
N ILE A 79 17.35 -1.87 4.42
CA ILE A 79 16.11 -2.49 4.84
C ILE A 79 15.36 -3.07 3.65
N ASP A 80 14.78 -4.25 3.86
CA ASP A 80 13.79 -4.80 2.93
C ASP A 80 12.45 -4.54 3.59
N VAL A 81 11.63 -3.72 2.99
CA VAL A 81 10.36 -3.35 3.60
C VAL A 81 9.20 -3.72 2.68
N ILE A 82 8.15 -4.26 3.27
CA ILE A 82 6.92 -4.55 2.54
C ILE A 82 5.90 -3.55 3.02
N VAL A 83 5.31 -2.83 2.08
CA VAL A 83 4.35 -1.79 2.39
C VAL A 83 3.04 -2.03 1.66
N GLU A 84 1.97 -1.52 2.23
CA GLU A 84 0.67 -1.53 1.60
C GLU A 84 0.48 -0.16 1.01
N MET A 85 0.32 -0.07 -0.30
CA MET A 85 0.17 1.22 -0.96
C MET A 85 -1.20 1.80 -0.64
N ARG A 86 -1.24 3.10 -0.46
CA ARG A 86 -2.47 3.82 -0.14
C ARG A 86 -2.59 5.02 -1.05
N PRO A 87 -3.80 5.55 -1.25
CA PRO A 87 -3.97 6.70 -2.13
C PRO A 87 -3.27 7.93 -1.58
N ASP A 88 -2.68 8.73 -2.46
CA ASP A 88 -2.07 9.97 -2.05
C ASP A 88 -3.09 10.86 -1.39
N PRO A 89 -2.67 11.64 -0.42
CA PRO A 89 -1.31 11.86 0.02
C PRO A 89 -0.90 10.97 1.19
N THR A 90 -1.64 9.93 1.46
CA THR A 90 -1.37 9.06 2.59
C THR A 90 -0.14 8.21 2.32
N PRO A 91 0.86 8.20 3.17
CA PRO A 91 2.03 7.37 2.93
C PRO A 91 1.68 5.89 2.96
N PRO A 92 2.41 5.05 2.22
CA PRO A 92 2.19 3.62 2.31
C PRO A 92 2.41 3.11 3.72
N LEU A 93 1.67 2.09 4.10
CA LEU A 93 1.73 1.52 5.43
C LEU A 93 2.71 0.36 5.47
N VAL A 94 3.64 0.40 6.40
CA VAL A 94 4.62 -0.67 6.56
C VAL A 94 3.95 -1.88 7.15
N LYS A 95 4.05 -3.01 6.46
CA LYS A 95 3.50 -4.27 6.94
C LYS A 95 4.56 -5.11 7.62
N SER A 96 5.79 -5.04 7.17
CA SER A 96 6.90 -5.76 7.79
C SER A 96 8.22 -5.25 7.25
N TRP A 97 9.30 -5.50 7.95
CA TRP A 97 10.62 -5.21 7.41
C TRP A 97 11.64 -6.23 7.89
N LYS A 98 12.75 -6.28 7.18
CA LYS A 98 13.88 -7.09 7.55
C LYS A 98 15.13 -6.27 7.26
N LEU A 99 16.05 -6.18 8.20
CA LEU A 99 17.27 -5.45 7.98
C LEU A 99 18.29 -6.35 7.31
N ALA A 100 18.77 -5.94 6.16
CA ALA A 100 19.78 -6.69 5.42
C ALA A 100 21.15 -6.43 5.98
N ARG A 101 21.37 -5.20 6.52
CA ARG A 101 22.64 -4.89 7.09
C ARG A 101 22.43 -3.83 8.14
N SER A 102 22.75 -4.11 9.36
CA SER A 102 22.55 -3.18 10.46
C SER A 102 23.14 -3.71 11.74
N GLY A 103 23.50 -2.79 12.64
CA GLY A 103 23.82 -3.15 13.99
C GLY A 103 22.62 -3.15 14.92
N SER A 104 21.44 -2.92 14.37
CA SER A 104 20.23 -2.83 15.19
C SER A 104 19.87 -4.14 15.84
N SER A 105 19.28 -4.08 17.02
CA SER A 105 18.79 -5.27 17.70
C SER A 105 17.50 -5.79 17.09
N CYS A 106 16.81 -4.96 16.32
CA CYS A 106 15.56 -5.39 15.70
C CYS A 106 15.82 -5.59 14.21
N LYS A 107 16.17 -6.79 13.82
CA LYS A 107 16.49 -7.06 12.43
C LYS A 107 15.29 -7.45 11.60
N VAL A 108 14.30 -8.05 12.21
CA VAL A 108 13.10 -8.48 11.50
C VAL A 108 11.88 -7.98 12.24
N PHE A 109 11.04 -7.26 11.53
CA PHE A 109 9.78 -6.75 12.08
C PHE A 109 8.63 -7.36 11.28
N ASN A 110 7.71 -8.01 11.95
CA ASN A 110 6.63 -8.71 11.27
C ASN A 110 5.32 -7.93 11.26
N GLY A 111 5.37 -6.66 11.61
CA GLY A 111 4.18 -5.83 11.70
C GLY A 111 3.74 -5.62 13.13
N ARG A 112 4.30 -6.37 14.08
CA ARG A 112 3.95 -6.23 15.48
C ARG A 112 5.15 -6.31 16.38
N THR A 113 6.03 -7.25 16.17
CA THR A 113 7.15 -7.49 17.06
C THR A 113 8.46 -7.52 16.31
N CYS A 114 9.55 -7.29 17.03
CA CYS A 114 10.90 -7.34 16.49
C CYS A 114 11.64 -8.58 16.95
N SER A 115 12.47 -9.10 16.07
CA SER A 115 13.36 -10.23 16.38
C SER A 115 14.77 -9.88 16.00
N PRO A 116 15.76 -10.37 16.73
CA PRO A 116 17.17 -10.13 16.37
C PRO A 116 17.61 -10.88 15.12
#